data_ab795bd836354a7b5edbc2d1f3856954
#
_entry.id   ab795bd836354a7b5edbc2d1f3856954
#
_cell.length_a   1.000
_cell.length_b   1.000
_cell.length_c   1.000
_cell.angle_alpha   90.00
_cell.angle_beta   90.00
_cell.angle_gamma   90.00
#
_symmetry.space_group_name_H-M   'P 1'
#
loop_
_entity.id
_entity.type
_entity.pdbx_description
1 polymer ?
#
loop_
_entity_poly.entity_id
_entity_poly.type
_entity_poly.pdbx_seq_one_letter_code
_entity_poly.pdbx_strand_id
1 'polypeptide(L)'
;HILLTFSCNRSDNFRKIYWPQYKEHRNVVAKPDSMSYVIEVMSGIYESLKKDIIEADDIMGKLASAGKAVAVTIDKDLRGVPGWHWNPDKEWEPRYITQSEADRFFCKQWIMGDSTDKVPGIPKVGPVKAERLLNTVEPHNREQLILAEYEKKGLSEEYALGQATAIRILRIGEKPVLWQPSWYV
;
A
#
# COMPACT_ATOMS: atom_id res chain seq x y z
N HIS A 1 -10.93 20.39 -9.70
CA HIS A 1 -11.14 19.19 -10.49
C HIS A 1 -11.09 17.94 -9.59
N ILE A 2 -12.06 17.04 -9.74
CA ILE A 2 -12.16 15.79 -8.98
C ILE A 2 -11.97 14.63 -9.96
N LEU A 3 -11.05 13.70 -9.60
CA LEU A 3 -10.85 12.45 -10.30
C LEU A 3 -11.18 11.29 -9.34
N LEU A 4 -12.11 10.45 -9.71
CA LEU A 4 -12.43 9.24 -8.96
C LEU A 4 -11.53 8.08 -9.40
N THR A 5 -11.07 7.29 -8.43
CA THR A 5 -10.29 6.09 -8.72
C THR A 5 -11.04 4.85 -8.28
N PHE A 6 -11.05 3.82 -9.11
CA PHE A 6 -11.71 2.55 -8.81
C PHE A 6 -10.72 1.39 -8.89
N SER A 7 -10.86 0.46 -7.95
CA SER A 7 -10.04 -0.75 -7.92
C SER A 7 -10.41 -1.72 -9.05
N CYS A 8 -9.44 -2.51 -9.49
CA CYS A 8 -9.66 -3.68 -10.34
C CYS A 8 -10.61 -4.69 -9.69
N ASN A 9 -10.99 -5.72 -10.43
CA ASN A 9 -11.70 -6.84 -9.81
C ASN A 9 -10.80 -7.54 -8.79
N ARG A 10 -11.40 -8.11 -7.75
CA ARG A 10 -10.64 -8.77 -6.66
C ARG A 10 -9.78 -9.93 -7.15
N SER A 11 -10.24 -10.66 -8.18
CA SER A 11 -9.51 -11.77 -8.80
C SER A 11 -8.25 -11.32 -9.53
N ASP A 12 -8.27 -10.13 -10.10
CA ASP A 12 -7.30 -9.68 -11.09
C ASP A 12 -6.12 -8.92 -10.45
N ASN A 13 -6.18 -8.68 -9.13
CA ASN A 13 -5.18 -7.93 -8.41
C ASN A 13 -3.80 -8.62 -8.45
N PHE A 14 -2.79 -7.92 -9.00
CA PHE A 14 -1.43 -8.45 -9.17
C PHE A 14 -0.80 -8.95 -7.86
N ARG A 15 -1.18 -8.38 -6.70
CA ARG A 15 -0.65 -8.79 -5.39
C ARG A 15 -0.90 -10.26 -5.10
N LYS A 16 -1.98 -10.83 -5.60
CA LYS A 16 -2.32 -12.25 -5.42
C LYS A 16 -1.35 -13.20 -6.11
N ILE A 17 -0.61 -12.75 -7.10
CA ILE A 17 0.45 -13.55 -7.75
C ILE A 17 1.59 -13.80 -6.75
N TYR A 18 1.92 -12.80 -5.92
CA TYR A 18 3.05 -12.84 -4.99
C TYR A 18 2.64 -13.14 -3.56
N TRP A 19 1.37 -12.86 -3.21
CA TRP A 19 0.76 -13.14 -1.91
C TRP A 19 -0.67 -13.65 -2.10
N PRO A 20 -0.88 -14.96 -2.36
CA PRO A 20 -2.19 -15.52 -2.68
C PRO A 20 -3.27 -15.26 -1.63
N GLN A 21 -2.90 -15.15 -0.35
CA GLN A 21 -3.80 -14.88 0.76
C GLN A 21 -4.26 -13.41 0.86
N TYR A 22 -3.73 -12.53 -0.01
CA TYR A 22 -4.06 -11.10 0.01
C TYR A 22 -5.56 -10.85 -0.06
N LYS A 23 -6.10 -10.24 1.01
CA LYS A 23 -7.53 -9.92 1.15
C LYS A 23 -8.48 -11.11 0.91
N GLU A 24 -8.02 -12.34 1.14
CA GLU A 24 -8.76 -13.58 0.83
C GLU A 24 -10.14 -13.62 1.50
N HIS A 25 -10.23 -13.19 2.77
CA HIS A 25 -11.50 -13.14 3.53
C HIS A 25 -12.56 -12.28 2.86
N ARG A 26 -12.19 -11.33 2.00
CA ARG A 26 -13.13 -10.48 1.26
C ARG A 26 -13.82 -11.21 0.10
N ASN A 27 -13.33 -12.37 -0.29
CA ASN A 27 -13.90 -13.13 -1.41
C ASN A 27 -15.28 -13.71 -1.08
N VAL A 28 -15.55 -13.98 0.21
CA VAL A 28 -16.83 -14.50 0.69
C VAL A 28 -17.84 -13.41 1.04
N VAL A 29 -17.42 -12.14 1.03
CA VAL A 29 -18.30 -11.01 1.30
C VAL A 29 -18.85 -10.47 -0.01
N ALA A 30 -20.15 -10.59 -0.21
CA ALA A 30 -20.81 -10.01 -1.37
C ALA A 30 -20.67 -8.48 -1.35
N LYS A 31 -20.44 -7.91 -2.52
CA LYS A 31 -20.54 -6.45 -2.67
C LYS A 31 -22.03 -6.05 -2.57
N PRO A 32 -22.36 -4.88 -2.02
CA PRO A 32 -23.73 -4.38 -2.06
C PRO A 32 -24.24 -4.32 -3.51
N ASP A 33 -25.48 -4.72 -3.74
CA ASP A 33 -26.09 -4.72 -5.09
C ASP A 33 -26.09 -3.32 -5.72
N SER A 34 -26.21 -2.28 -4.89
CA SER A 34 -26.15 -0.88 -5.34
C SER A 34 -24.76 -0.41 -5.78
N MET A 35 -23.69 -1.16 -5.51
CA MET A 35 -22.32 -0.70 -5.76
C MET A 35 -22.06 -0.37 -7.24
N SER A 36 -22.50 -1.24 -8.14
CA SER A 36 -22.35 -1.02 -9.59
C SER A 36 -23.10 0.23 -10.06
N TYR A 37 -24.32 0.42 -9.58
CA TYR A 37 -25.13 1.61 -9.88
C TYR A 37 -24.46 2.88 -9.36
N VAL A 38 -23.96 2.89 -8.12
CA VAL A 38 -23.26 4.05 -7.55
C VAL A 38 -22.00 4.38 -8.38
N ILE A 39 -21.22 3.38 -8.78
CA ILE A 39 -20.03 3.58 -9.62
C ILE A 39 -20.43 4.19 -10.97
N GLU A 40 -21.48 3.68 -11.61
CA GLU A 40 -21.97 4.18 -12.89
C GLU A 40 -22.40 5.65 -12.78
N VAL A 41 -23.24 5.98 -11.80
CA VAL A 41 -23.73 7.37 -11.57
C VAL A 41 -22.56 8.30 -11.31
N MET A 42 -21.64 7.94 -10.43
CA MET A 42 -20.48 8.77 -10.07
C MET A 42 -19.54 8.97 -11.25
N SER A 43 -19.34 7.93 -12.08
CA SER A 43 -18.52 8.02 -13.30
C SER A 43 -19.18 8.85 -14.40
N GLY A 44 -20.50 9.01 -14.35
CA GLY A 44 -21.23 9.94 -15.24
C GLY A 44 -21.12 11.41 -14.83
N ILE A 45 -20.83 11.68 -13.55
CA ILE A 45 -20.73 13.03 -12.99
C ILE A 45 -19.26 13.51 -12.95
N TYR A 46 -18.34 12.64 -12.61
CA TYR A 46 -16.92 12.95 -12.41
C TYR A 46 -16.02 12.15 -13.35
N GLU A 47 -14.90 12.74 -13.73
CA GLU A 47 -13.84 11.98 -14.39
C GLU A 47 -13.43 10.81 -13.50
N SER A 48 -13.27 9.63 -14.10
CA SER A 48 -12.96 8.42 -13.36
C SER A 48 -11.86 7.59 -14.02
N LEU A 49 -11.07 6.91 -13.21
CA LEU A 49 -9.96 6.08 -13.65
C LEU A 49 -10.01 4.72 -12.97
N LYS A 50 -9.99 3.66 -13.79
CA LYS A 50 -9.86 2.26 -13.37
C LYS A 50 -8.78 1.59 -14.21
N LYS A 51 -7.99 0.71 -13.61
CA LYS A 51 -6.96 -0.10 -14.28
C LYS A 51 -7.16 -1.57 -13.95
N ASP A 52 -6.76 -2.47 -14.85
CA ASP A 52 -7.18 -3.87 -14.80
C ASP A 52 -6.61 -4.69 -13.65
N ILE A 53 -5.38 -4.44 -13.21
CA ILE A 53 -4.68 -5.31 -12.24
C ILE A 53 -4.26 -4.59 -10.96
N ILE A 54 -4.59 -3.31 -10.81
CA ILE A 54 -4.20 -2.49 -9.66
C ILE A 54 -5.42 -1.94 -8.92
N GLU A 55 -5.22 -1.61 -7.66
CA GLU A 55 -6.26 -1.01 -6.81
C GLU A 55 -6.37 0.50 -7.02
N ALA A 56 -7.46 1.09 -6.54
CA ALA A 56 -7.67 2.54 -6.51
C ALA A 56 -6.52 3.27 -5.81
N ASP A 57 -6.03 2.68 -4.70
CA ASP A 57 -4.93 3.23 -3.91
C ASP A 57 -3.62 3.31 -4.71
N ASP A 58 -3.36 2.36 -5.62
CA ASP A 58 -2.21 2.40 -6.52
C ASP A 58 -2.30 3.54 -7.54
N ILE A 59 -3.51 3.79 -8.04
CA ILE A 59 -3.76 4.90 -8.96
C ILE A 59 -3.53 6.23 -8.23
N MET A 60 -4.11 6.38 -7.03
CA MET A 60 -3.89 7.55 -6.17
C MET A 60 -2.40 7.71 -5.82
N GLY A 61 -1.73 6.62 -5.45
CA GLY A 61 -0.31 6.63 -5.11
C GLY A 61 0.58 7.12 -6.25
N LYS A 62 0.31 6.65 -7.47
CA LYS A 62 1.04 7.11 -8.67
C LYS A 62 0.82 8.59 -8.96
N LEU A 63 -0.41 9.08 -8.81
CA LEU A 63 -0.74 10.48 -9.07
C LEU A 63 -0.19 11.42 -7.98
N ALA A 64 -0.32 11.05 -6.71
CA ALA A 64 0.18 11.84 -5.59
C ALA A 64 1.71 11.92 -5.60
N SER A 65 2.40 10.79 -5.76
CA SER A 65 3.87 10.75 -5.82
C SER A 65 4.46 11.42 -7.05
N ALA A 66 3.66 11.59 -8.11
CA ALA A 66 4.02 12.39 -9.29
C ALA A 66 3.79 13.91 -9.09
N GLY A 67 3.23 14.33 -7.96
CA GLY A 67 2.84 15.73 -7.74
C GLY A 67 1.65 16.20 -8.60
N LYS A 68 0.87 15.27 -9.16
CA LYS A 68 -0.23 15.59 -10.08
C LYS A 68 -1.59 15.71 -9.39
N ALA A 69 -1.72 15.21 -8.18
CA ALA A 69 -2.97 15.24 -7.43
C ALA A 69 -2.72 15.26 -5.91
N VAL A 70 -3.72 15.74 -5.17
CA VAL A 70 -3.86 15.50 -3.74
C VAL A 70 -4.64 14.20 -3.55
N ALA A 71 -4.09 13.22 -2.84
CA ALA A 71 -4.81 12.00 -2.49
C ALA A 71 -5.80 12.30 -1.36
N VAL A 72 -7.09 12.31 -1.67
CA VAL A 72 -8.17 12.51 -0.70
C VAL A 72 -8.68 11.15 -0.23
N THR A 73 -8.38 10.78 1.00
CA THR A 73 -8.68 9.44 1.53
C THR A 73 -8.69 9.39 3.05
N ILE A 74 -9.49 8.50 3.60
CA ILE A 74 -9.46 8.16 5.03
C ILE A 74 -8.52 6.98 5.31
N ASP A 75 -8.00 6.31 4.27
CA ASP A 75 -7.12 5.15 4.43
C ASP A 75 -5.72 5.60 4.87
N LYS A 76 -5.30 5.07 6.02
CA LYS A 76 -3.98 5.33 6.60
C LYS A 76 -2.83 4.79 5.73
N ASP A 77 -3.09 3.79 4.89
CA ASP A 77 -2.04 3.08 4.17
C ASP A 77 -1.45 3.95 3.04
N LEU A 78 -2.21 4.94 2.56
CA LEU A 78 -1.71 5.99 1.67
C LEU A 78 -0.55 6.81 2.27
N ARG A 79 -0.32 6.76 3.59
CA ARG A 79 0.89 7.33 4.21
C ARG A 79 2.20 6.70 3.73
N GLY A 80 2.13 5.50 3.14
CA GLY A 80 3.24 4.87 2.44
C GLY A 80 3.59 5.49 1.08
N VAL A 81 2.94 6.59 0.71
CA VAL A 81 3.15 7.29 -0.57
C VAL A 81 3.56 8.75 -0.30
N PRO A 82 4.65 9.26 -0.91
CA PRO A 82 5.00 10.67 -0.81
C PRO A 82 4.06 11.54 -1.64
N GLY A 83 3.87 12.79 -1.23
CA GLY A 83 3.03 13.75 -1.94
C GLY A 83 1.98 14.40 -1.04
N TRP A 84 1.02 15.09 -1.65
CA TRP A 84 -0.06 15.76 -0.93
C TRP A 84 -1.21 14.79 -0.62
N HIS A 85 -1.62 14.75 0.65
CA HIS A 85 -2.69 13.93 1.18
C HIS A 85 -3.67 14.75 2.00
N TRP A 86 -4.93 14.36 1.94
CA TRP A 86 -5.95 14.96 2.79
C TRP A 86 -6.92 13.89 3.30
N ASN A 87 -7.05 13.83 4.62
CA ASN A 87 -8.08 13.05 5.29
C ASN A 87 -9.16 14.00 5.81
N PRO A 88 -10.28 14.14 5.11
CA PRO A 88 -11.32 15.12 5.45
C PRO A 88 -11.98 14.86 6.81
N ASP A 89 -11.90 13.63 7.34
CA ASP A 89 -12.47 13.27 8.65
C ASP A 89 -11.59 13.73 9.83
N LYS A 90 -10.31 14.04 9.58
CA LYS A 90 -9.32 14.29 10.65
C LYS A 90 -8.51 15.57 10.47
N GLU A 91 -8.46 16.11 9.28
CA GLU A 91 -7.54 17.19 8.90
C GLU A 91 -8.33 18.34 8.27
N TRP A 92 -8.01 19.57 8.63
CA TRP A 92 -8.61 20.78 8.07
C TRP A 92 -8.05 21.13 6.68
N GLU A 93 -6.83 20.72 6.40
CA GLU A 93 -6.10 21.05 5.17
C GLU A 93 -5.23 19.88 4.71
N PRO A 94 -4.86 19.81 3.42
CA PRO A 94 -3.92 18.83 2.90
C PRO A 94 -2.55 18.94 3.58
N ARG A 95 -1.94 17.78 3.83
CA ARG A 95 -0.60 17.63 4.37
C ARG A 95 0.33 17.02 3.34
N TYR A 96 1.58 17.49 3.27
CA TYR A 96 2.62 16.88 2.45
C TYR A 96 3.34 15.78 3.23
N ILE A 97 3.43 14.59 2.64
CA ILE A 97 4.21 13.46 3.14
C ILE A 97 5.50 13.40 2.35
N THR A 98 6.63 13.50 3.04
CA THR A 98 7.95 13.40 2.41
C THR A 98 8.28 11.96 2.01
N GLN A 99 9.25 11.79 1.10
CA GLN A 99 9.75 10.48 0.72
C GLN A 99 10.22 9.67 1.94
N SER A 100 10.97 10.30 2.84
CA SER A 100 11.51 9.65 4.05
C SER A 100 10.40 9.19 5.01
N GLU A 101 9.34 9.98 5.19
CA GLU A 101 8.18 9.58 6.00
C GLU A 101 7.45 8.40 5.38
N ALA A 102 7.20 8.46 4.06
CA ALA A 102 6.53 7.40 3.32
C ALA A 102 7.32 6.09 3.35
N ASP A 103 8.63 6.14 3.16
CA ASP A 103 9.51 4.96 3.21
C ASP A 103 9.57 4.37 4.62
N ARG A 104 9.64 5.22 5.64
CA ARG A 104 9.59 4.76 7.03
C ARG A 104 8.26 4.09 7.36
N PHE A 105 7.15 4.65 6.90
CA PHE A 105 5.82 4.07 7.10
C PHE A 105 5.71 2.71 6.42
N PHE A 106 6.15 2.59 5.17
CA PHE A 106 6.19 1.32 4.44
C PHE A 106 7.04 0.27 5.16
N CYS A 107 8.27 0.60 5.55
CA CYS A 107 9.15 -0.30 6.29
C CYS A 107 8.49 -0.78 7.61
N LYS A 108 7.83 0.12 8.32
CA LYS A 108 7.10 -0.22 9.54
C LYS A 108 5.95 -1.20 9.30
N GLN A 109 5.15 -0.97 8.25
CA GLN A 109 4.11 -1.90 7.84
C GLN A 109 4.69 -3.25 7.41
N TRP A 110 5.78 -3.27 6.67
CA TRP A 110 6.44 -4.51 6.24
C TRP A 110 6.90 -5.36 7.43
N ILE A 111 7.42 -4.73 8.49
CA ILE A 111 7.77 -5.41 9.74
C ILE A 111 6.53 -5.94 10.45
N MET A 112 5.49 -5.12 10.59
CA MET A 112 4.30 -5.43 11.39
C MET A 112 3.29 -6.30 10.68
N GLY A 113 3.28 -6.24 9.35
CA GLY A 113 2.19 -6.76 8.54
C GLY A 113 0.91 -5.91 8.62
N ASP A 114 -0.12 -6.41 7.97
CA ASP A 114 -1.49 -5.92 8.06
C ASP A 114 -2.48 -7.09 8.12
N SER A 115 -3.07 -7.30 9.28
CA SER A 115 -4.02 -8.39 9.51
C SER A 115 -5.30 -8.23 8.67
N THR A 116 -5.68 -6.99 8.35
CA THR A 116 -6.84 -6.68 7.49
C THR A 116 -6.61 -7.19 6.07
N ASP A 117 -5.37 -7.19 5.61
CA ASP A 117 -4.98 -7.66 4.27
C ASP A 117 -4.39 -9.07 4.28
N LYS A 118 -4.42 -9.77 5.41
CA LYS A 118 -3.84 -11.10 5.59
C LYS A 118 -2.32 -11.13 5.37
N VAL A 119 -1.64 -10.07 5.75
CA VAL A 119 -0.17 -9.97 5.73
C VAL A 119 0.34 -10.05 7.16
N PRO A 120 1.00 -11.16 7.58
CA PRO A 120 1.33 -11.38 8.98
C PRO A 120 2.50 -10.54 9.51
N GLY A 121 3.40 -10.06 8.65
CA GLY A 121 4.63 -9.40 9.07
C GLY A 121 5.65 -10.35 9.71
N ILE A 122 6.59 -9.79 10.45
CA ILE A 122 7.59 -10.57 11.23
C ILE A 122 6.94 -11.09 12.51
N PRO A 123 6.97 -12.41 12.79
CA PRO A 123 6.32 -12.99 13.96
C PRO A 123 6.74 -12.35 15.27
N LYS A 124 5.75 -11.99 16.11
CA LYS A 124 5.93 -11.38 17.44
C LYS A 124 6.61 -10.00 17.42
N VAL A 125 6.47 -9.27 16.32
CA VAL A 125 6.92 -7.88 16.20
C VAL A 125 5.73 -6.95 16.03
N GLY A 126 5.36 -6.26 17.10
CA GLY A 126 4.32 -5.22 17.11
C GLY A 126 4.90 -3.81 16.92
N PRO A 127 4.04 -2.77 16.98
CA PRO A 127 4.41 -1.39 16.65
C PRO A 127 5.63 -0.84 17.38
N VAL A 128 5.73 -1.08 18.68
CA VAL A 128 6.83 -0.57 19.51
C VAL A 128 8.16 -1.20 19.12
N LYS A 129 8.14 -2.52 18.86
CA LYS A 129 9.35 -3.25 18.46
C LYS A 129 9.78 -2.89 17.04
N ALA A 130 8.83 -2.73 16.12
CA ALA A 130 9.09 -2.26 14.76
C ALA A 130 9.76 -0.88 14.76
N GLU A 131 9.23 0.05 15.56
CA GLU A 131 9.81 1.38 15.71
C GLU A 131 11.24 1.34 16.26
N ARG A 132 11.49 0.52 17.28
CA ARG A 132 12.84 0.34 17.82
C ARG A 132 13.80 -0.21 16.77
N LEU A 133 13.39 -1.24 16.02
CA LEU A 133 14.22 -1.82 14.96
C LEU A 133 14.60 -0.77 13.91
N LEU A 134 13.63 0.01 13.41
CA LEU A 134 13.90 1.04 12.41
C LEU A 134 14.80 2.17 12.89
N ASN A 135 14.90 2.37 14.21
CA ASN A 135 15.78 3.36 14.82
C ASN A 135 17.23 2.85 15.05
N THR A 136 17.50 1.57 14.82
CA THR A 136 18.84 1.00 14.98
C THR A 136 19.75 1.20 13.78
N VAL A 137 19.20 1.62 12.64
CA VAL A 137 19.94 1.78 11.38
C VAL A 137 19.56 3.07 10.66
N GLU A 138 20.45 3.53 9.82
CA GLU A 138 20.21 4.64 8.91
C GLU A 138 19.09 4.28 7.90
N PRO A 139 18.38 5.29 7.37
CA PRO A 139 17.24 5.08 6.47
C PRO A 139 17.51 4.12 5.30
N HIS A 140 18.67 4.23 4.67
CA HIS A 140 19.06 3.41 3.51
C HIS A 140 19.33 1.93 3.84
N ASN A 141 19.53 1.59 5.12
CA ASN A 141 19.77 0.21 5.58
C ASN A 141 18.52 -0.49 6.12
N ARG A 142 17.35 0.19 6.15
CA ARG A 142 16.13 -0.35 6.75
C ARG A 142 15.63 -1.60 6.05
N GLU A 143 15.66 -1.62 4.74
CA GLU A 143 15.19 -2.77 3.95
C GLU A 143 16.06 -4.00 4.19
N GLN A 144 17.41 -3.82 4.22
CA GLN A 144 18.36 -4.90 4.55
C GLN A 144 18.12 -5.44 5.97
N LEU A 145 17.94 -4.54 6.94
CA LEU A 145 17.58 -4.93 8.32
C LEU A 145 16.32 -5.79 8.34
N ILE A 146 15.28 -5.39 7.60
CA ILE A 146 14.00 -6.09 7.58
C ILE A 146 14.17 -7.50 7.03
N LEU A 147 14.88 -7.66 5.91
CA LEU A 147 15.16 -8.98 5.33
C LEU A 147 15.94 -9.87 6.33
N ALA A 148 16.97 -9.32 6.98
CA ALA A 148 17.72 -10.05 8.01
C ALA A 148 16.85 -10.45 9.21
N GLU A 149 15.87 -9.65 9.61
CA GLU A 149 14.92 -9.99 10.67
C GLU A 149 13.93 -11.08 10.25
N TYR A 150 13.50 -11.13 8.97
CA TYR A 150 12.74 -12.26 8.43
C TYR A 150 13.58 -13.56 8.45
N GLU A 151 14.81 -13.50 7.96
CA GLU A 151 15.74 -14.63 7.94
C GLU A 151 16.00 -15.19 9.35
N LYS A 152 16.23 -14.35 10.35
CA LYS A 152 16.35 -14.75 11.78
C LYS A 152 15.11 -15.50 12.30
N LYS A 153 13.97 -15.38 11.64
CA LYS A 153 12.75 -16.13 11.95
C LYS A 153 12.58 -17.40 11.11
N GLY A 154 13.57 -17.75 10.29
CA GLY A 154 13.51 -18.88 9.37
C GLY A 154 12.57 -18.67 8.20
N LEU A 155 12.26 -17.41 7.87
CA LEU A 155 11.40 -17.02 6.76
C LEU A 155 12.27 -16.63 5.56
N SER A 156 11.90 -17.10 4.37
CA SER A 156 12.65 -16.83 3.15
C SER A 156 12.53 -15.37 2.70
N GLU A 157 13.48 -14.93 1.91
CA GLU A 157 13.45 -13.61 1.26
C GLU A 157 12.24 -13.49 0.34
N GLU A 158 11.92 -14.52 -0.45
CA GLU A 158 10.73 -14.55 -1.31
C GLU A 158 9.45 -14.31 -0.50
N TYR A 159 9.32 -14.95 0.67
CA TYR A 159 8.22 -14.74 1.58
C TYR A 159 8.15 -13.29 2.08
N ALA A 160 9.30 -12.70 2.43
CA ALA A 160 9.39 -11.31 2.88
C ALA A 160 9.00 -10.32 1.75
N LEU A 161 9.52 -10.54 0.53
CA LEU A 161 9.21 -9.71 -0.64
C LEU A 161 7.76 -9.84 -1.09
N GLY A 162 7.16 -11.03 -0.99
CA GLY A 162 5.74 -11.25 -1.23
C GLY A 162 4.87 -10.39 -0.30
N GLN A 163 5.21 -10.32 0.98
CA GLN A 163 4.52 -9.46 1.94
C GLN A 163 4.75 -7.97 1.66
N ALA A 164 5.98 -7.57 1.34
CA ALA A 164 6.29 -6.20 0.93
C ALA A 164 5.42 -5.78 -0.27
N THR A 165 5.32 -6.65 -1.27
CA THR A 165 4.49 -6.42 -2.47
C THR A 165 3.01 -6.29 -2.12
N ALA A 166 2.52 -7.08 -1.18
CA ALA A 166 1.12 -7.04 -0.75
C ALA A 166 0.73 -5.70 -0.11
N ILE A 167 1.62 -5.09 0.68
CA ILE A 167 1.35 -3.83 1.38
C ILE A 167 1.83 -2.58 0.62
N ARG A 168 2.69 -2.75 -0.39
CA ARG A 168 3.21 -1.60 -1.17
C ARG A 168 2.12 -0.99 -2.03
N ILE A 169 1.80 0.29 -1.81
CA ILE A 169 1.03 1.10 -2.74
C ILE A 169 1.99 1.64 -3.80
N LEU A 170 1.65 1.44 -5.08
CA LEU A 170 2.51 1.82 -6.19
C LEU A 170 2.68 3.33 -6.29
N ARG A 171 3.92 3.75 -6.49
CA ARG A 171 4.32 5.15 -6.72
C ARG A 171 4.61 5.39 -8.20
N ILE A 172 4.87 6.65 -8.58
CA ILE A 172 5.27 6.99 -9.94
C ILE A 172 6.50 6.16 -10.37
N GLY A 173 6.47 5.64 -11.59
CA GLY A 173 7.52 4.78 -12.14
C GLY A 173 7.44 3.31 -11.71
N GLU A 174 6.82 2.97 -10.58
CA GLU A 174 6.70 1.58 -10.12
C GLU A 174 5.70 0.79 -10.98
N LYS A 175 6.03 -0.49 -11.20
CA LYS A 175 5.19 -1.44 -11.95
C LYS A 175 4.49 -2.41 -11.01
N PRO A 176 3.34 -3.02 -11.43
CA PRO A 176 2.62 -4.04 -10.67
C PRO A 176 3.32 -5.41 -10.79
N VAL A 177 4.51 -5.50 -10.23
CA VAL A 177 5.37 -6.69 -10.19
C VAL A 177 5.83 -6.95 -8.76
N LEU A 178 6.56 -8.06 -8.53
CA LEU A 178 7.21 -8.30 -7.24
C LEU A 178 8.07 -7.09 -6.88
N TRP A 179 7.77 -6.51 -5.73
CA TRP A 179 8.55 -5.37 -5.24
C TRP A 179 9.98 -5.81 -4.91
N GLN A 180 10.93 -4.97 -5.28
CA GLN A 180 12.34 -5.20 -5.05
C GLN A 180 12.93 -4.07 -4.19
N PRO A 181 13.84 -4.40 -3.27
CA PRO A 181 14.59 -3.42 -2.51
C PRO A 181 15.38 -2.47 -3.41
N SER A 182 15.65 -1.27 -2.89
CA SER A 182 16.30 -0.21 -3.66
C SER A 182 17.72 -0.52 -4.14
N TRP A 183 18.40 -1.50 -3.51
CA TRP A 183 19.77 -1.93 -3.92
C TRP A 183 19.81 -3.07 -4.95
N TYR A 184 18.66 -3.59 -5.39
CA TYR A 184 18.58 -4.60 -6.45
C TYR A 184 18.67 -4.01 -7.88
N VAL A 185 18.86 -2.70 -7.99
CA VAL A 185 18.92 -1.98 -9.27
C VAL A 185 20.35 -1.80 -9.74
#